data_dbb1aa256662713a398b1e5f66be6249
#
_entry.id   dbb1aa256662713a398b1e5f66be6249
#
_cell.length_a   1.000
_cell.length_b   1.000
_cell.length_c   1.000
_cell.angle_alpha   90.00
_cell.angle_beta   90.00
_cell.angle_gamma   90.00
#
_symmetry.space_group_name_H-M   'P 1'
#
loop_
_entity.id
_entity.type
_entity.pdbx_description
1 polymer ?
#
loop_
_entity_poly.entity_id
_entity_poly.type
_entity_poly.pdbx_seq_one_letter_code
_entity_poly.pdbx_strand_id
1 'polypeptide(L)'
;MTAALRIALIAPNRFPIRQPFAGGLEAHVWHLTRALVQQGHHVTLFAATGSDLAPQSAQLTVRALSRSAAAARPFPPPGAVVESDHRAYLDLMVELADRSVTGFDVIHNHSLHQLPIALAPRLRTPMLSTLHTPPFTWLESAIGTTAGSGRTYTAVSRHTAAAWGRVLDRVIVVPNGVDVHRWPAGAGGQ
;
A
#
# COMPACT_ATOMS: atom_id res chain seq x y z
N MET A 1 -17.54 -14.84 -13.77
CA MET A 1 -16.10 -14.82 -13.40
C MET A 1 -15.61 -13.41 -13.71
N THR A 2 -15.05 -12.72 -12.73
CA THR A 2 -14.38 -11.42 -12.96
C THR A 2 -13.08 -11.66 -13.75
N ALA A 3 -12.77 -10.76 -14.71
CA ALA A 3 -11.53 -10.84 -15.46
C ALA A 3 -10.31 -10.74 -14.51
N ALA A 4 -9.24 -11.49 -14.79
CA ALA A 4 -7.99 -11.36 -14.05
C ALA A 4 -7.39 -9.98 -14.28
N LEU A 5 -7.02 -9.29 -13.21
CA LEU A 5 -6.39 -7.98 -13.25
C LEU A 5 -4.88 -8.09 -12.96
N ARG A 6 -4.12 -7.15 -13.52
CA ARG A 6 -2.72 -6.91 -13.21
C ARG A 6 -2.64 -5.74 -12.22
N ILE A 7 -2.30 -6.04 -10.99
CA ILE A 7 -2.37 -5.10 -9.85
C ILE A 7 -0.97 -4.73 -9.39
N ALA A 8 -0.66 -3.43 -9.40
CA ALA A 8 0.50 -2.89 -8.68
C ALA A 8 0.07 -2.55 -7.25
N LEU A 9 0.61 -3.23 -6.25
CA LEU A 9 0.29 -3.00 -4.85
C LEU A 9 1.47 -2.32 -4.17
N ILE A 10 1.29 -1.09 -3.69
CA ILE A 10 2.34 -0.29 -3.05
C ILE A 10 2.19 -0.44 -1.53
N ALA A 11 3.15 -1.09 -0.89
CA ALA A 11 3.19 -1.29 0.55
C ALA A 11 3.95 -0.17 1.29
N PRO A 12 3.80 -0.06 2.63
CA PRO A 12 4.72 0.74 3.42
C PRO A 12 6.16 0.18 3.32
N ASN A 13 7.16 1.08 3.34
CA ASN A 13 8.57 0.72 3.20
C ASN A 13 9.32 0.64 4.55
N ARG A 14 8.59 0.77 5.67
CA ARG A 14 9.22 0.78 6.99
C ARG A 14 9.67 -0.59 7.44
N PHE A 15 8.83 -1.61 7.24
CA PHE A 15 9.10 -2.99 7.63
C PHE A 15 8.81 -3.95 6.47
N PRO A 16 9.52 -5.08 6.38
CA PRO A 16 9.22 -6.11 5.40
C PRO A 16 7.82 -6.69 5.57
N ILE A 17 7.17 -6.99 4.46
CA ILE A 17 5.87 -7.69 4.42
C ILE A 17 6.15 -9.18 4.53
N ARG A 18 6.26 -9.68 5.75
CA ARG A 18 6.53 -11.10 6.06
C ARG A 18 6.12 -11.45 7.49
N GLN A 19 5.97 -12.73 7.79
CA GLN A 19 5.77 -13.23 9.16
C GLN A 19 7.12 -13.42 9.89
N PRO A 20 7.18 -13.17 11.23
CA PRO A 20 6.15 -12.53 12.02
C PRO A 20 5.97 -11.07 11.64
N PHE A 21 4.73 -10.57 11.66
CA PHE A 21 4.43 -9.20 11.23
C PHE A 21 4.94 -8.16 12.22
N ALA A 22 5.51 -7.07 11.69
CA ALA A 22 5.91 -5.92 12.52
C ALA A 22 4.70 -5.12 13.03
N GLY A 23 3.57 -5.15 12.29
CA GLY A 23 2.35 -4.47 12.65
C GLY A 23 1.14 -4.91 11.84
N GLY A 24 -0.01 -4.32 12.16
CA GLY A 24 -1.29 -4.65 11.51
C GLY A 24 -1.35 -4.27 10.03
N LEU A 25 -0.63 -3.23 9.62
CA LEU A 25 -0.59 -2.80 8.22
C LEU A 25 0.18 -3.79 7.35
N GLU A 26 1.33 -4.29 7.84
CA GLU A 26 2.11 -5.34 7.17
C GLU A 26 1.29 -6.63 7.06
N ALA A 27 0.60 -7.02 8.13
CA ALA A 27 -0.31 -8.17 8.13
C ALA A 27 -1.43 -8.00 7.10
N HIS A 28 -2.08 -6.83 7.07
CA HIS A 28 -3.14 -6.51 6.12
C HIS A 28 -2.67 -6.64 4.67
N VAL A 29 -1.55 -6.00 4.33
CA VAL A 29 -1.00 -6.04 2.97
C VAL A 29 -0.62 -7.45 2.55
N TRP A 30 -0.03 -8.24 3.47
CA TRP A 30 0.30 -9.64 3.23
C TRP A 30 -0.95 -10.49 2.93
N HIS A 31 -1.99 -10.39 3.77
CA HIS A 31 -3.25 -11.12 3.57
C HIS A 31 -3.98 -10.70 2.30
N LEU A 32 -4.06 -9.38 2.04
CA LEU A 32 -4.68 -8.84 0.83
C LEU A 32 -3.97 -9.33 -0.45
N THR A 33 -2.65 -9.27 -0.48
CA THR A 33 -1.86 -9.75 -1.63
C THR A 33 -2.17 -11.22 -1.93
N ARG A 34 -2.18 -12.06 -0.91
CA ARG A 34 -2.48 -13.48 -1.05
C ARG A 34 -3.92 -13.74 -1.52
N ALA A 35 -4.88 -13.00 -0.97
CA ALA A 35 -6.28 -13.12 -1.37
C ALA A 35 -6.49 -12.73 -2.84
N LEU A 36 -5.85 -11.67 -3.30
CA LEU A 36 -5.92 -11.24 -4.70
C LEU A 36 -5.32 -12.30 -5.65
N VAL A 37 -4.18 -12.87 -5.29
CA VAL A 37 -3.55 -13.97 -6.05
C VAL A 37 -4.45 -15.20 -6.07
N GLN A 38 -5.05 -15.59 -4.95
CA GLN A 38 -5.98 -16.72 -4.86
C GLN A 38 -7.25 -16.51 -5.71
N GLN A 39 -7.66 -15.27 -5.94
CA GLN A 39 -8.76 -14.93 -6.85
C GLN A 39 -8.33 -14.88 -8.32
N GLY A 40 -7.08 -15.21 -8.65
CA GLY A 40 -6.57 -15.31 -10.01
C GLY A 40 -6.01 -14.00 -10.57
N HIS A 41 -5.82 -12.97 -9.75
CA HIS A 41 -5.18 -11.73 -10.18
C HIS A 41 -3.65 -11.87 -10.22
N HIS A 42 -3.00 -11.11 -11.12
CA HIS A 42 -1.54 -10.97 -11.15
C HIS A 42 -1.14 -9.76 -10.30
N VAL A 43 -0.38 -10.01 -9.25
CA VAL A 43 0.01 -8.96 -8.30
C VAL A 43 1.51 -8.73 -8.34
N THR A 44 1.91 -7.47 -8.55
CA THR A 44 3.27 -7.00 -8.26
C THR A 44 3.23 -6.20 -6.97
N LEU A 45 3.83 -6.74 -5.92
CA LEU A 45 3.95 -6.08 -4.63
C LEU A 45 5.26 -5.29 -4.56
N PHE A 46 5.17 -3.96 -4.45
CA PHE A 46 6.29 -3.07 -4.16
C PHE A 46 6.37 -2.86 -2.65
N ALA A 47 7.41 -3.40 -2.03
CA ALA A 47 7.52 -3.46 -0.57
C ALA A 47 8.96 -3.35 -0.09
N ALA A 48 9.17 -3.18 1.21
CA ALA A 48 10.50 -3.12 1.83
C ALA A 48 11.34 -4.37 1.50
N THR A 49 12.64 -4.17 1.38
CA THR A 49 13.61 -5.27 1.20
C THR A 49 13.44 -6.35 2.27
N GLY A 50 13.47 -7.61 1.87
CA GLY A 50 13.24 -8.76 2.76
C GLY A 50 11.77 -9.14 2.94
N SER A 51 10.86 -8.54 2.17
CA SER A 51 9.46 -8.99 2.10
C SER A 51 9.35 -10.37 1.46
N ASP A 52 8.53 -11.23 2.05
CA ASP A 52 8.29 -12.61 1.61
C ASP A 52 6.83 -13.00 1.84
N LEU A 53 6.22 -13.56 0.79
CA LEU A 53 4.82 -14.00 0.79
C LEU A 53 4.70 -15.50 0.45
N ALA A 54 5.60 -16.32 0.98
CA ALA A 54 5.54 -17.77 0.77
C ALA A 54 4.13 -18.36 1.02
N PRO A 55 3.67 -19.39 0.25
CA PRO A 55 4.39 -20.00 -0.86
C PRO A 55 4.42 -19.13 -2.13
N GLN A 56 5.45 -19.31 -2.95
CA GLN A 56 5.61 -18.62 -4.23
C GLN A 56 4.45 -18.97 -5.18
N SER A 57 4.05 -17.98 -5.99
CA SER A 57 3.02 -18.16 -7.03
C SER A 57 3.48 -17.50 -8.32
N ALA A 58 3.16 -18.10 -9.46
CA ALA A 58 3.45 -17.50 -10.76
C ALA A 58 2.71 -16.16 -11.00
N GLN A 59 1.62 -15.91 -10.26
CA GLN A 59 0.87 -14.66 -10.32
C GLN A 59 1.40 -13.59 -9.36
N LEU A 60 2.43 -13.88 -8.56
CA LEU A 60 2.99 -12.95 -7.58
C LEU A 60 4.42 -12.58 -7.92
N THR A 61 4.67 -11.30 -8.05
CA THR A 61 6.03 -10.73 -8.12
C THR A 61 6.23 -9.80 -6.92
N VAL A 62 7.31 -9.97 -6.17
CA VAL A 62 7.71 -9.06 -5.10
C VAL A 62 8.89 -8.22 -5.58
N ARG A 63 8.72 -6.89 -5.58
CA ARG A 63 9.76 -5.93 -5.96
C ARG A 63 10.15 -5.08 -4.75
N ALA A 64 11.43 -5.10 -4.43
CA ALA A 64 11.94 -4.36 -3.30
C ALA A 64 11.95 -2.84 -3.57
N LEU A 65 11.41 -2.07 -2.64
CA LEU A 65 11.67 -0.66 -2.50
C LEU A 65 13.00 -0.51 -1.76
N SER A 66 14.05 -0.25 -2.52
CA SER A 66 15.41 -0.26 -2.00
C SER A 66 15.66 0.89 -1.02
N ARG A 67 16.33 0.58 0.09
CA ARG A 67 16.84 1.59 1.01
C ARG A 67 18.29 1.95 0.67
N SER A 68 18.64 3.21 0.92
CA SER A 68 20.04 3.64 0.84
C SER A 68 20.90 2.88 1.87
N ALA A 69 22.19 2.74 1.59
CA ALA A 69 23.13 2.08 2.51
C ALA A 69 23.16 2.78 3.90
N ALA A 70 22.99 4.11 3.93
CA ALA A 70 22.91 4.88 5.18
C ALA A 70 21.66 4.53 6.00
N ALA A 71 20.50 4.41 5.35
CA ALA A 71 19.22 4.08 5.99
C ALA A 71 19.11 2.61 6.42
N ALA A 72 19.92 1.73 5.81
CA ALA A 72 19.97 0.29 6.12
C ALA A 72 20.85 -0.05 7.33
N ARG A 73 21.56 0.91 7.91
CA ARG A 73 22.42 0.70 9.09
C ARG A 73 21.58 0.37 10.32
N PRO A 74 22.10 -0.38 11.29
CA PRO A 74 21.42 -0.63 12.57
C PRO A 74 21.07 0.68 13.32
N PHE A 75 21.95 1.68 13.20
CA PHE A 75 21.75 3.03 13.75
C PHE A 75 21.94 4.05 12.62
N PRO A 76 20.89 4.33 11.84
CA PRO A 76 20.97 5.26 10.72
C PRO A 76 21.16 6.70 11.21
N PRO A 77 21.86 7.55 10.45
CA PRO A 77 21.94 8.98 10.74
C PRO A 77 20.53 9.61 10.77
N PRO A 78 20.33 10.70 11.53
CA PRO A 78 19.08 11.44 11.52
C PRO A 78 18.63 11.80 10.10
N GLY A 79 17.35 11.53 9.78
CA GLY A 79 16.78 11.82 8.47
C GLY A 79 17.08 10.80 7.37
N ALA A 80 18.09 9.96 7.48
CA ALA A 80 18.50 9.02 6.41
C ALA A 80 17.38 8.04 6.00
N VAL A 81 16.56 7.59 6.94
CA VAL A 81 15.40 6.71 6.65
C VAL A 81 14.33 7.48 5.88
N VAL A 82 14.01 8.70 6.30
CA VAL A 82 13.00 9.54 5.65
C VAL A 82 13.42 9.89 4.22
N GLU A 83 14.67 10.29 4.03
CA GLU A 83 15.23 10.62 2.72
C GLU A 83 15.23 9.39 1.80
N SER A 84 15.63 8.23 2.35
CA SER A 84 15.65 6.97 1.60
C SER A 84 14.26 6.53 1.17
N ASP A 85 13.28 6.59 2.07
CA ASP A 85 11.89 6.25 1.74
C ASP A 85 11.32 7.24 0.71
N HIS A 86 11.61 8.54 0.84
CA HIS A 86 11.22 9.55 -0.14
C HIS A 86 11.76 9.22 -1.53
N ARG A 87 13.06 8.91 -1.64
CA ARG A 87 13.66 8.53 -2.92
C ARG A 87 13.06 7.26 -3.50
N ALA A 88 12.88 6.22 -2.68
CA ALA A 88 12.33 4.95 -3.14
C ALA A 88 10.90 5.09 -3.72
N TYR A 89 10.04 5.90 -3.07
CA TYR A 89 8.71 6.18 -3.60
C TYR A 89 8.75 7.10 -4.82
N LEU A 90 9.67 8.07 -4.87
CA LEU A 90 9.83 8.93 -6.04
C LEU A 90 10.22 8.09 -7.26
N ASP A 91 11.24 7.25 -7.13
CA ASP A 91 11.72 6.39 -8.21
C ASP A 91 10.61 5.43 -8.69
N LEU A 92 9.87 4.83 -7.76
CA LEU A 92 8.71 3.99 -8.08
C LEU A 92 7.65 4.76 -8.87
N MET A 93 7.29 5.97 -8.41
CA MET A 93 6.23 6.74 -9.07
C MET A 93 6.65 7.26 -10.44
N VAL A 94 7.94 7.57 -10.64
CA VAL A 94 8.50 7.89 -11.96
C VAL A 94 8.41 6.67 -12.88
N GLU A 95 8.79 5.49 -12.41
CA GLU A 95 8.66 4.24 -13.16
C GLU A 95 7.20 3.97 -13.54
N LEU A 96 6.26 4.04 -12.59
CA LEU A 96 4.85 3.77 -12.85
C LEU A 96 4.18 4.80 -13.79
N ALA A 97 4.76 6.00 -13.89
CA ALA A 97 4.31 7.03 -14.82
C ALA A 97 4.90 6.88 -16.23
N ASP A 98 5.95 6.08 -16.39
CA ASP A 98 6.57 5.81 -17.68
C ASP A 98 5.62 5.02 -18.58
N ARG A 99 5.43 5.53 -19.79
CA ARG A 99 4.55 4.95 -20.81
C ARG A 99 5.01 3.58 -21.31
N SER A 100 6.30 3.29 -21.20
CA SER A 100 6.90 2.02 -21.62
C SER A 100 6.68 0.89 -20.61
N VAL A 101 6.40 1.21 -19.35
CA VAL A 101 6.21 0.26 -18.24
C VAL A 101 4.74 -0.16 -18.07
N THR A 102 3.88 0.10 -19.04
CA THR A 102 2.44 -0.16 -18.97
C THR A 102 2.13 -1.65 -18.90
N GLY A 103 1.63 -2.06 -17.79
CA GLY A 103 1.23 -3.44 -17.57
C GLY A 103 0.26 -3.63 -16.44
N PHE A 104 -0.15 -2.56 -15.76
CA PHE A 104 -1.09 -2.63 -14.65
C PHE A 104 -2.46 -2.08 -15.04
N ASP A 105 -3.51 -2.79 -14.62
CA ASP A 105 -4.90 -2.34 -14.78
C ASP A 105 -5.30 -1.40 -13.66
N VAL A 106 -4.68 -1.56 -12.47
CA VAL A 106 -4.92 -0.72 -11.30
C VAL A 106 -3.67 -0.67 -10.40
N ILE A 107 -3.46 0.48 -9.77
CA ILE A 107 -2.48 0.66 -8.70
C ILE A 107 -3.24 0.78 -7.39
N HIS A 108 -2.92 -0.06 -6.41
CA HIS A 108 -3.50 -0.01 -5.08
C HIS A 108 -2.44 0.44 -4.06
N ASN A 109 -2.57 1.66 -3.56
CA ASN A 109 -1.63 2.28 -2.64
C ASN A 109 -2.06 2.06 -1.19
N HIS A 110 -1.19 1.42 -0.40
CA HIS A 110 -1.30 1.23 1.04
C HIS A 110 -0.18 1.95 1.82
N SER A 111 0.70 2.67 1.12
CA SER A 111 1.76 3.40 1.77
C SER A 111 1.21 4.54 2.64
N LEU A 112 1.91 4.86 3.71
CA LEU A 112 1.63 6.06 4.51
C LEU A 112 2.47 7.26 4.03
N HIS A 113 3.04 7.17 2.81
CA HIS A 113 3.89 8.19 2.23
C HIS A 113 3.12 9.11 1.28
N GLN A 114 3.46 10.39 1.32
CA GLN A 114 2.77 11.43 0.53
C GLN A 114 2.97 11.32 -0.98
N LEU A 115 4.15 10.84 -1.44
CA LEU A 115 4.52 10.87 -2.87
C LEU A 115 3.60 10.04 -3.77
N PRO A 116 3.17 8.81 -3.42
CA PRO A 116 2.22 8.08 -4.25
C PRO A 116 0.94 8.88 -4.51
N ILE A 117 0.45 9.60 -3.51
CA ILE A 117 -0.75 10.44 -3.65
C ILE A 117 -0.45 11.69 -4.47
N ALA A 118 0.60 12.44 -4.13
CA ALA A 118 0.96 13.69 -4.79
C ALA A 118 1.28 13.51 -6.28
N LEU A 119 1.89 12.38 -6.65
CA LEU A 119 2.28 12.08 -8.04
C LEU A 119 1.24 11.25 -8.80
N ALA A 120 0.18 10.79 -8.14
CA ALA A 120 -0.91 10.07 -8.80
C ALA A 120 -1.51 10.78 -10.04
N PRO A 121 -1.58 12.14 -10.13
CA PRO A 121 -2.02 12.83 -11.35
C PRO A 121 -1.20 12.51 -12.61
N ARG A 122 0.03 12.08 -12.44
CA ARG A 122 0.93 11.75 -13.55
C ARG A 122 0.73 10.33 -14.07
N LEU A 123 0.03 9.49 -13.34
CA LEU A 123 -0.25 8.10 -13.71
C LEU A 123 -1.38 8.04 -14.75
N ARG A 124 -1.25 7.12 -15.71
CA ARG A 124 -2.35 6.74 -16.61
C ARG A 124 -3.20 5.64 -16.02
N THR A 125 -2.56 4.73 -15.29
CA THR A 125 -3.24 3.66 -14.58
C THR A 125 -4.03 4.23 -13.40
N PRO A 126 -5.31 3.91 -13.25
CA PRO A 126 -6.10 4.38 -12.12
C PRO A 126 -5.49 3.93 -10.80
N MET A 127 -5.48 4.82 -9.81
CA MET A 127 -4.95 4.52 -8.48
C MET A 127 -6.06 4.63 -7.43
N LEU A 128 -6.15 3.56 -6.62
CA LEU A 128 -6.91 3.49 -5.38
C LEU A 128 -5.95 3.67 -4.20
N SER A 129 -6.28 4.52 -3.23
CA SER A 129 -5.49 4.65 -1.99
C SER A 129 -6.32 4.27 -0.78
N THR A 130 -5.82 3.33 0.03
CA THR A 130 -6.44 2.93 1.30
C THR A 130 -5.83 3.70 2.45
N LEU A 131 -6.68 4.41 3.19
CA LEU A 131 -6.33 5.21 4.36
C LEU A 131 -6.41 4.33 5.61
N HIS A 132 -5.26 4.03 6.23
CA HIS A 132 -5.14 3.14 7.38
C HIS A 132 -5.13 3.86 8.72
N THR A 133 -4.89 5.17 8.70
CA THR A 133 -4.76 6.02 9.88
C THR A 133 -5.67 7.24 9.78
N PRO A 134 -5.98 7.92 10.89
CA PRO A 134 -6.49 9.29 10.83
C PRO A 134 -5.55 10.22 10.05
N PRO A 135 -6.04 11.40 9.62
CA PRO A 135 -5.24 12.40 8.92
C PRO A 135 -4.00 12.82 9.70
N PHE A 136 -2.91 13.08 8.96
CA PHE A 136 -1.71 13.71 9.48
C PHE A 136 -1.10 14.62 8.41
N THR A 137 -0.37 15.63 8.83
CA THR A 137 -0.03 16.84 8.06
C THR A 137 0.44 16.60 6.62
N TRP A 138 1.43 15.74 6.40
CA TRP A 138 1.97 15.59 5.03
C TRP A 138 1.06 14.78 4.10
N LEU A 139 0.24 13.88 4.64
CA LEU A 139 -0.72 13.14 3.82
C LEU A 139 -1.94 14.01 3.48
N GLU A 140 -2.41 14.84 4.44
CA GLU A 140 -3.45 15.85 4.18
C GLU A 140 -3.00 16.83 3.10
N SER A 141 -1.77 17.33 3.21
CA SER A 141 -1.19 18.25 2.22
C SER A 141 -1.16 17.63 0.82
N ALA A 142 -0.71 16.37 0.70
CA ALA A 142 -0.68 15.68 -0.59
C ALA A 142 -2.08 15.47 -1.18
N ILE A 143 -3.06 15.14 -0.36
CA ILE A 143 -4.46 14.99 -0.78
C ILE A 143 -5.03 16.35 -1.19
N GLY A 144 -4.81 17.40 -0.41
CA GLY A 144 -5.30 18.75 -0.70
C GLY A 144 -4.77 19.31 -2.03
N THR A 145 -3.49 19.06 -2.35
CA THR A 145 -2.90 19.49 -3.65
C THR A 145 -3.43 18.70 -4.85
N THR A 146 -4.09 17.60 -4.61
CA THR A 146 -4.63 16.72 -5.66
C THR A 146 -6.16 16.66 -5.67
N ALA A 147 -6.84 17.49 -4.90
CA ALA A 147 -8.28 17.59 -4.84
C ALA A 147 -8.89 17.81 -6.25
N GLY A 148 -10.03 17.20 -6.52
CA GLY A 148 -10.75 17.32 -7.81
C GLY A 148 -10.21 16.44 -8.95
N SER A 149 -9.19 15.62 -8.75
CA SER A 149 -8.55 14.81 -9.80
C SER A 149 -9.15 13.40 -10.00
N GLY A 150 -10.37 13.17 -9.55
CA GLY A 150 -11.12 11.91 -9.82
C GLY A 150 -10.55 10.67 -9.14
N ARG A 151 -9.83 10.83 -8.02
CA ARG A 151 -9.19 9.71 -7.32
C ARG A 151 -10.13 9.00 -6.38
N THR A 152 -9.88 7.71 -6.20
CA THR A 152 -10.64 6.88 -5.28
C THR A 152 -9.85 6.68 -3.99
N TYR A 153 -10.50 7.01 -2.88
CA TYR A 153 -9.98 6.75 -1.53
C TYR A 153 -10.87 5.78 -0.80
N THR A 154 -10.27 4.83 -0.12
CA THR A 154 -10.95 3.94 0.83
C THR A 154 -10.40 4.14 2.23
N ALA A 155 -11.19 3.81 3.22
CA ALA A 155 -10.76 3.78 4.63
C ALA A 155 -11.13 2.44 5.26
N VAL A 156 -10.30 1.97 6.15
CA VAL A 156 -10.44 0.66 6.81
C VAL A 156 -11.57 0.63 7.86
N SER A 157 -12.15 1.77 8.20
CA SER A 157 -13.26 1.87 9.15
C SER A 157 -14.08 3.14 8.94
N ARG A 158 -15.31 3.15 9.47
CA ARG A 158 -16.13 4.37 9.51
C ARG A 158 -15.48 5.49 10.31
N HIS A 159 -14.77 5.15 11.38
CA HIS A 159 -14.01 6.11 12.17
C HIS A 159 -12.93 6.81 11.34
N THR A 160 -12.10 6.03 10.64
CA THR A 160 -11.06 6.57 9.76
C THR A 160 -11.68 7.40 8.63
N ALA A 161 -12.76 6.93 8.00
CA ALA A 161 -13.46 7.68 6.95
C ALA A 161 -14.00 9.02 7.45
N ALA A 162 -14.61 9.05 8.64
CA ALA A 162 -15.13 10.27 9.25
C ALA A 162 -14.02 11.28 9.56
N ALA A 163 -12.86 10.81 10.04
CA ALA A 163 -11.70 11.66 10.28
C ALA A 163 -11.19 12.33 8.98
N TRP A 164 -11.17 11.59 7.87
CA TRP A 164 -10.78 12.10 6.56
C TRP A 164 -11.86 12.94 5.85
N GLY A 165 -13.11 12.89 6.29
CA GLY A 165 -14.23 13.67 5.73
C GLY A 165 -14.06 15.20 5.84
N ARG A 166 -13.05 15.69 6.56
CA ARG A 166 -12.66 17.11 6.60
C ARG A 166 -11.81 17.54 5.39
N VAL A 167 -11.21 16.58 4.70
CA VAL A 167 -10.24 16.79 3.62
C VAL A 167 -10.76 16.23 2.29
N LEU A 168 -11.59 15.19 2.36
CA LEU A 168 -12.11 14.45 1.21
C LEU A 168 -13.65 14.47 1.20
N ASP A 169 -14.23 14.84 0.07
CA ASP A 169 -15.69 14.82 -0.13
C ASP A 169 -16.25 13.38 -0.13
N ARG A 170 -15.43 12.41 -0.53
CA ARG A 170 -15.86 11.02 -0.64
C ARG A 170 -14.76 10.05 -0.22
N VAL A 171 -15.08 9.21 0.76
CA VAL A 171 -14.25 8.07 1.20
C VAL A 171 -15.12 6.84 1.28
N ILE A 172 -14.73 5.76 0.60
CA ILE A 172 -15.46 4.49 0.62
C ILE A 172 -14.94 3.66 1.80
N VAL A 173 -15.84 3.19 2.67
CA VAL A 173 -15.45 2.33 3.78
C VAL A 173 -15.35 0.88 3.31
N VAL A 174 -14.14 0.33 3.39
CA VAL A 174 -13.85 -1.08 3.13
C VAL A 174 -13.13 -1.64 4.37
N PRO A 175 -13.84 -2.32 5.27
CA PRO A 175 -13.23 -2.91 6.46
C PRO A 175 -12.19 -3.96 6.08
N ASN A 176 -11.15 -4.08 6.93
CA ASN A 176 -10.15 -5.14 6.75
C ASN A 176 -10.83 -6.51 6.85
N GLY A 177 -10.52 -7.38 5.88
CA GLY A 177 -10.97 -8.77 5.91
C GLY A 177 -10.20 -9.59 6.94
N VAL A 178 -10.85 -10.61 7.51
CA VAL A 178 -10.26 -11.60 8.38
C VAL A 178 -10.54 -12.98 7.80
N ASP A 179 -9.50 -13.81 7.67
CA ASP A 179 -9.65 -15.19 7.27
C ASP A 179 -10.16 -16.02 8.45
N VAL A 180 -11.46 -16.26 8.48
CA VAL A 180 -12.13 -17.00 9.55
C VAL A 180 -11.66 -18.47 9.71
N HIS A 181 -11.06 -19.04 8.66
CA HIS A 181 -10.50 -20.40 8.73
C HIS A 181 -9.17 -20.43 9.49
N ARG A 182 -8.45 -19.32 9.51
CA ARG A 182 -7.20 -19.16 10.26
C ARG A 182 -7.41 -18.66 11.69
N TRP A 183 -8.58 -18.07 11.95
CA TRP A 183 -8.95 -17.51 13.25
C TRP A 183 -10.26 -18.15 13.72
N PRO A 184 -10.21 -19.44 14.13
CA PRO A 184 -11.40 -20.09 14.65
C PRO A 184 -11.89 -19.36 15.89
N ALA A 185 -13.21 -19.29 16.05
CA ALA A 185 -13.80 -18.72 17.27
C ALA A 185 -13.27 -19.50 18.48
N GLY A 186 -12.68 -18.80 19.42
CA GLY A 186 -12.31 -19.41 20.71
C GLY A 186 -13.55 -19.81 21.51
N ALA A 187 -13.38 -20.64 22.52
CA ALA A 187 -14.46 -21.11 23.38
C ALA A 187 -15.18 -19.99 24.18
N GLY A 188 -14.80 -18.72 24.01
CA GLY A 188 -15.29 -17.59 24.78
C GLY A 188 -14.71 -17.64 26.21
N GLY A 189 -13.88 -16.67 26.57
CA GLY A 189 -13.49 -16.48 27.98
C GLY A 189 -14.70 -16.00 28.80
N GLN A 190 -14.92 -16.62 29.96
CA GLN A 190 -15.82 -16.10 30.99
C GLN A 190 -15.21 -14.86 31.61
#